data_4420ed57885c617e1ffa03d64a30d882
#
_entry.id   4420ed57885c617e1ffa03d64a30d882
#
_cell.length_a   1.000
_cell.length_b   1.000
_cell.length_c   1.000
_cell.angle_alpha   90.00
_cell.angle_beta   90.00
_cell.angle_gamma   90.00
#
_symmetry.space_group_name_H-M   'P 1'
#
loop_
_entity.id
_entity.type
_entity.pdbx_description
1 polymer ?
#
loop_
_entity_poly.entity_id
_entity_poly.type
_entity_poly.pdbx_seq_one_letter_code
_entity_poly.pdbx_strand_id
1 'polypeptide(L)'
;TTIFTDDTLDGAILTGVDETDTTVQTDSYIFDEMRMELSNERSQLRQQLTQKIASEQFTAEEKSAAFDEMNALIERESSEAMLEMLVKTLGYSDALVRIDEGKVAVTVMSDEAPTAEQANEIIYMVRSELDPAVHVVVDAKSSYY
;
A
#
# COMPACT_ATOMS: atom_id res chain seq x y z
N THR A 1 39.64 -8.27 15.16
CA THR A 1 39.65 -7.09 16.01
C THR A 1 38.70 -6.06 15.48
N THR A 2 38.88 -5.76 14.28
CA THR A 2 38.07 -4.78 13.62
C THR A 2 36.60 -5.20 13.71
N ILE A 3 36.40 -6.43 13.43
CA ILE A 3 35.06 -6.97 13.45
C ILE A 3 34.44 -6.83 14.81
N PHE A 4 35.24 -7.06 15.77
CA PHE A 4 34.78 -6.97 17.11
C PHE A 4 34.26 -5.57 17.45
N THR A 5 34.95 -4.58 16.96
CA THR A 5 34.56 -3.22 17.18
C THR A 5 33.20 -2.96 16.57
N ASP A 6 33.00 -3.46 15.38
CA ASP A 6 31.75 -3.28 14.69
C ASP A 6 30.59 -3.89 15.45
N ASP A 7 30.83 -5.06 15.97
CA ASP A 7 29.81 -5.74 16.72
C ASP A 7 29.36 -4.94 17.92
N THR A 8 30.29 -4.32 18.57
CA THR A 8 30.01 -3.53 19.73
C THR A 8 29.15 -2.34 19.39
N LEU A 9 29.52 -1.68 18.32
CA LEU A 9 28.79 -0.51 17.88
C LEU A 9 27.40 -0.88 17.44
N ASP A 10 27.28 -1.98 16.76
CA ASP A 10 26.01 -2.44 16.29
C ASP A 10 25.03 -2.65 17.41
N GLY A 11 25.48 -3.22 18.49
CA GLY A 11 24.62 -3.45 19.61
C GLY A 11 24.08 -2.17 20.21
N ALA A 12 24.93 -1.18 20.33
CA ALA A 12 24.51 0.09 20.89
C ALA A 12 23.52 0.81 19.99
N ILE A 13 23.78 0.75 18.72
CA ILE A 13 22.91 1.38 17.75
C ILE A 13 21.56 0.73 17.70
N LEU A 14 21.54 -0.58 17.73
CA LEU A 14 20.31 -1.31 17.67
C LEU A 14 19.37 -0.99 18.83
N THR A 15 19.92 -0.79 19.99
CA THR A 15 19.11 -0.49 21.15
C THR A 15 18.33 0.82 20.94
N GLY A 16 19.01 1.83 20.48
CA GLY A 16 18.34 3.11 20.24
C GLY A 16 17.33 3.04 19.11
N VAL A 17 17.69 2.34 18.07
CA VAL A 17 16.80 2.20 16.92
C VAL A 17 15.55 1.43 17.31
N ASP A 18 15.70 0.40 18.08
CA ASP A 18 14.58 -0.42 18.49
C ASP A 18 13.52 0.39 19.21
N GLU A 19 13.93 1.25 20.10
CA GLU A 19 12.99 2.08 20.84
C GLU A 19 12.23 3.00 19.91
N THR A 20 12.94 3.60 18.97
CA THR A 20 12.32 4.49 18.02
C THR A 20 11.35 3.75 17.13
N ASP A 21 11.76 2.58 16.67
CA ASP A 21 10.92 1.77 15.80
C ASP A 21 9.63 1.35 16.50
N THR A 22 9.73 0.99 17.75
CA THR A 22 8.57 0.58 18.51
C THR A 22 7.56 1.70 18.60
N THR A 23 8.01 2.91 18.85
CA THR A 23 7.14 4.07 18.95
C THR A 23 6.43 4.32 17.63
N VAL A 24 7.19 4.28 16.53
CA VAL A 24 6.64 4.50 15.20
C VAL A 24 5.59 3.44 14.88
N GLN A 25 5.88 2.19 15.20
CA GLN A 25 4.95 1.10 14.95
C GLN A 25 3.65 1.30 15.71
N THR A 26 3.73 1.77 16.93
CA THR A 26 2.55 2.01 17.73
C THR A 26 1.65 3.07 17.09
N ASP A 27 2.27 4.14 16.60
CA ASP A 27 1.51 5.23 16.00
C ASP A 27 0.86 4.84 14.69
N SER A 28 1.47 3.90 13.96
CA SER A 28 0.97 3.49 12.65
C SER A 28 0.40 2.08 12.63
N TYR A 29 0.06 1.55 13.79
CA TYR A 29 -0.36 0.16 13.90
C TYR A 29 -1.50 -0.21 12.95
N ILE A 30 -2.53 0.61 12.90
CA ILE A 30 -3.70 0.32 12.05
C ILE A 30 -3.31 0.30 10.58
N PHE A 31 -2.49 1.25 10.16
CA PHE A 31 -2.05 1.31 8.76
C PHE A 31 -1.11 0.17 8.42
N ASP A 32 -0.23 -0.19 9.34
CA ASP A 32 0.66 -1.32 9.12
C ASP A 32 -0.12 -2.62 8.96
N GLU A 33 -1.14 -2.79 9.78
CA GLU A 33 -2.00 -3.97 9.70
C GLU A 33 -2.74 -4.01 8.37
N MET A 34 -3.31 -2.89 7.95
CA MET A 34 -4.01 -2.80 6.68
C MET A 34 -3.07 -3.08 5.50
N ARG A 35 -1.84 -2.55 5.55
CA ARG A 35 -0.86 -2.79 4.51
C ARG A 35 -0.44 -4.25 4.45
N MET A 36 -0.27 -4.87 5.60
CA MET A 36 0.10 -6.28 5.67
C MET A 36 -0.99 -7.15 5.08
N GLU A 37 -2.24 -6.87 5.42
CA GLU A 37 -3.37 -7.61 4.90
C GLU A 37 -3.44 -7.50 3.38
N LEU A 38 -3.30 -6.29 2.86
CA LEU A 38 -3.31 -6.07 1.42
C LEU A 38 -2.13 -6.77 0.75
N SER A 39 -0.96 -6.68 1.35
CA SER A 39 0.24 -7.33 0.83
C SER A 39 0.06 -8.85 0.77
N ASN A 40 -0.55 -9.44 1.79
CA ASN A 40 -0.81 -10.87 1.82
C ASN A 40 -1.77 -11.28 0.72
N GLU A 41 -2.84 -10.52 0.52
CA GLU A 41 -3.80 -10.79 -0.56
C GLU A 41 -3.11 -10.72 -1.92
N ARG A 42 -2.30 -9.71 -2.13
CA ARG A 42 -1.62 -9.51 -3.41
C ARG A 42 -0.57 -10.60 -3.65
N SER A 43 0.12 -11.04 -2.60
CA SER A 43 1.08 -12.14 -2.70
C SER A 43 0.39 -13.43 -3.10
N GLN A 44 -0.76 -13.72 -2.50
CA GLN A 44 -1.51 -14.91 -2.84
C GLN A 44 -1.96 -14.87 -4.30
N LEU A 45 -2.43 -13.73 -4.73
CA LEU A 45 -2.86 -13.57 -6.11
C LEU A 45 -1.69 -13.75 -7.08
N ARG A 46 -0.55 -13.13 -6.79
CA ARG A 46 0.65 -13.30 -7.62
C ARG A 46 1.07 -14.75 -7.69
N GLN A 47 1.00 -15.46 -6.57
CA GLN A 47 1.37 -16.87 -6.52
C GLN A 47 0.44 -17.71 -7.39
N GLN A 48 -0.87 -17.47 -7.30
CA GLN A 48 -1.84 -18.17 -8.11
C GLN A 48 -1.60 -17.93 -9.61
N LEU A 49 -1.35 -16.68 -9.97
CA LEU A 49 -1.11 -16.32 -11.36
C LEU A 49 0.19 -16.96 -11.88
N THR A 50 1.23 -16.93 -11.05
CA THR A 50 2.51 -17.54 -11.41
C THR A 50 2.37 -19.03 -11.64
N GLN A 51 1.64 -19.71 -10.76
CA GLN A 51 1.40 -21.15 -10.91
C GLN A 51 0.63 -21.45 -12.18
N LYS A 52 -0.35 -20.62 -12.49
CA LYS A 52 -1.17 -20.80 -13.68
C LYS A 52 -0.33 -20.63 -14.94
N ILE A 53 0.51 -19.63 -14.98
CA ILE A 53 1.39 -19.36 -16.11
C ILE A 53 2.37 -20.51 -16.32
N ALA A 54 2.86 -21.09 -15.24
CA ALA A 54 3.86 -22.16 -15.30
C ALA A 54 3.26 -23.55 -15.51
N SER A 55 1.96 -23.71 -15.35
CA SER A 55 1.32 -25.03 -15.42
C SER A 55 1.04 -25.47 -16.82
N GLU A 56 1.24 -26.76 -17.10
CA GLU A 56 0.93 -27.32 -18.39
C GLU A 56 -0.54 -27.69 -18.53
N GLN A 57 -1.29 -27.59 -17.44
CA GLN A 57 -2.71 -27.94 -17.43
C GLN A 57 -3.61 -26.88 -18.03
N PHE A 58 -3.08 -25.70 -18.24
CA PHE A 58 -3.85 -24.58 -18.76
C PHE A 58 -3.52 -24.34 -20.24
N THR A 59 -4.51 -23.86 -20.97
CA THR A 59 -4.31 -23.56 -22.40
C THR A 59 -3.43 -22.32 -22.56
N ALA A 60 -2.92 -22.13 -23.78
CA ALA A 60 -2.12 -20.95 -24.07
C ALA A 60 -2.92 -19.68 -23.85
N GLU A 61 -4.22 -19.70 -24.17
CA GLU A 61 -5.08 -18.55 -23.97
C GLU A 61 -5.26 -18.23 -22.49
N GLU A 62 -5.43 -19.27 -21.67
CA GLU A 62 -5.58 -19.09 -20.22
C GLU A 62 -4.30 -18.57 -19.61
N LYS A 63 -3.15 -19.04 -20.06
CA LYS A 63 -1.86 -18.55 -19.58
C LYS A 63 -1.63 -17.10 -19.98
N SER A 64 -2.03 -16.75 -21.19
CA SER A 64 -1.91 -15.38 -21.68
C SER A 64 -2.79 -14.43 -20.86
N ALA A 65 -4.00 -14.86 -20.54
CA ALA A 65 -4.89 -14.07 -19.69
C ALA A 65 -4.31 -13.89 -18.29
N ALA A 66 -3.69 -14.93 -17.74
CA ALA A 66 -3.05 -14.85 -16.43
C ALA A 66 -1.86 -13.89 -16.46
N PHE A 67 -1.11 -13.91 -17.55
CA PHE A 67 0.02 -13.00 -17.73
C PHE A 67 -0.44 -11.55 -17.82
N ASP A 68 -1.53 -11.30 -18.53
CA ASP A 68 -2.11 -9.96 -18.62
C ASP A 68 -2.60 -9.49 -17.27
N GLU A 69 -3.19 -10.40 -16.51
CA GLU A 69 -3.66 -10.07 -15.16
C GLU A 69 -2.49 -9.76 -14.23
N MET A 70 -1.38 -10.48 -14.36
CA MET A 70 -0.17 -10.21 -13.60
C MET A 70 0.35 -8.81 -13.88
N ASN A 71 0.41 -8.45 -15.17
CA ASN A 71 0.86 -7.12 -15.57
C ASN A 71 -0.08 -6.03 -15.05
N ALA A 72 -1.38 -6.28 -15.10
CA ALA A 72 -2.36 -5.34 -14.58
C ALA A 72 -2.21 -5.15 -13.08
N LEU A 73 -1.89 -6.23 -12.37
CA LEU A 73 -1.66 -6.15 -10.92
C LEU A 73 -0.44 -5.29 -10.61
N ILE A 74 0.63 -5.47 -11.35
CA ILE A 74 1.86 -4.69 -11.15
C ILE A 74 1.59 -3.20 -11.39
N GLU A 75 0.86 -2.89 -12.46
CA GLU A 75 0.52 -1.51 -12.76
C GLU A 75 -0.37 -0.91 -11.69
N ARG A 76 -1.31 -1.70 -11.20
CA ARG A 76 -2.21 -1.27 -10.12
C ARG A 76 -1.45 -0.92 -8.86
N GLU A 77 -0.51 -1.78 -8.47
CA GLU A 77 0.29 -1.53 -7.27
C GLU A 77 1.17 -0.29 -7.44
N SER A 78 1.69 -0.08 -8.62
CA SER A 78 2.48 1.10 -8.91
C SER A 78 1.64 2.37 -8.80
N SER A 79 0.42 2.33 -9.33
CA SER A 79 -0.50 3.46 -9.25
C SER A 79 -0.92 3.73 -7.80
N GLU A 80 -1.16 2.66 -7.03
CA GLU A 80 -1.49 2.81 -5.62
C GLU A 80 -0.39 3.53 -4.86
N ALA A 81 0.85 3.13 -5.08
CA ALA A 81 1.99 3.76 -4.41
C ALA A 81 2.12 5.23 -4.78
N MET A 82 1.94 5.55 -6.06
CA MET A 82 2.00 6.92 -6.53
C MET A 82 0.90 7.76 -5.90
N LEU A 83 -0.33 7.25 -5.87
CA LEU A 83 -1.45 7.97 -5.31
C LEU A 83 -1.28 8.19 -3.81
N GLU A 84 -0.75 7.20 -3.09
CA GLU A 84 -0.48 7.37 -1.66
C GLU A 84 0.47 8.54 -1.43
N MET A 85 1.50 8.62 -2.26
CA MET A 85 2.46 9.70 -2.15
C MET A 85 1.81 11.06 -2.43
N LEU A 86 0.97 11.13 -3.46
CA LEU A 86 0.27 12.36 -3.79
C LEU A 86 -0.70 12.79 -2.70
N VAL A 87 -1.45 11.84 -2.15
CA VAL A 87 -2.39 12.15 -1.08
C VAL A 87 -1.65 12.68 0.15
N LYS A 88 -0.49 12.11 0.46
CA LYS A 88 0.30 12.59 1.58
C LYS A 88 0.79 14.03 1.39
N THR A 89 0.97 14.47 0.14
CA THR A 89 1.36 15.85 -0.09
C THR A 89 0.29 16.85 0.32
N LEU A 90 -0.94 16.38 0.52
CA LEU A 90 -2.03 17.24 0.98
C LEU A 90 -1.98 17.50 2.49
N GLY A 91 -1.04 16.88 3.20
CA GLY A 91 -0.83 17.14 4.61
C GLY A 91 -1.12 15.99 5.54
N TYR A 92 -1.44 14.81 5.01
CA TYR A 92 -1.70 13.64 5.85
C TYR A 92 -0.40 12.93 6.19
N SER A 93 -0.30 12.43 7.42
CA SER A 93 0.92 11.74 7.86
C SER A 93 1.06 10.36 7.23
N ASP A 94 -0.06 9.73 6.86
CA ASP A 94 -0.03 8.48 6.13
C ASP A 94 -1.30 8.35 5.31
N ALA A 95 -1.24 7.50 4.28
CA ALA A 95 -2.37 7.24 3.42
C ALA A 95 -2.22 5.85 2.82
N LEU A 96 -3.34 5.19 2.62
CA LEU A 96 -3.38 3.88 1.97
C LEU A 96 -4.38 3.96 0.83
N VAL A 97 -3.95 3.57 -0.35
CA VAL A 97 -4.81 3.57 -1.53
C VAL A 97 -4.93 2.14 -2.03
N ARG A 98 -6.16 1.71 -2.23
CA ARG A 98 -6.43 0.39 -2.79
C ARG A 98 -7.30 0.55 -4.03
N ILE A 99 -6.80 0.07 -5.14
CA ILE A 99 -7.50 0.12 -6.43
C ILE A 99 -8.06 -1.25 -6.73
N ASP A 100 -9.37 -1.31 -6.91
CA ASP A 100 -10.06 -2.49 -7.40
C ASP A 100 -10.81 -2.06 -8.65
N GLU A 101 -11.39 -2.97 -9.38
CA GLU A 101 -12.02 -2.67 -10.65
C GLU A 101 -12.98 -1.48 -10.56
N GLY A 102 -12.61 -0.37 -11.18
CA GLY A 102 -13.46 0.82 -11.23
C GLY A 102 -13.67 1.53 -9.90
N LYS A 103 -13.04 1.07 -8.83
CA LYS A 103 -13.23 1.64 -7.50
C LYS A 103 -11.87 1.88 -6.84
N VAL A 104 -11.76 3.02 -6.20
CA VAL A 104 -10.53 3.38 -5.47
C VAL A 104 -10.91 3.74 -4.04
N ALA A 105 -10.33 3.05 -3.09
CA ALA A 105 -10.54 3.34 -1.67
C ALA A 105 -9.29 4.04 -1.13
N VAL A 106 -9.48 5.23 -0.61
CA VAL A 106 -8.39 6.03 -0.02
C VAL A 106 -8.64 6.14 1.47
N THR A 107 -7.71 5.69 2.27
CA THR A 107 -7.77 5.84 3.73
C THR A 107 -6.62 6.74 4.15
N VAL A 108 -6.94 7.83 4.83
CA VAL A 108 -5.93 8.76 5.32
C VAL A 108 -5.81 8.65 6.82
N MET A 109 -4.62 8.91 7.35
CA MET A 109 -4.41 8.93 8.78
C MET A 109 -4.80 10.31 9.29
N SER A 110 -5.90 10.37 10.03
CA SER A 110 -6.44 11.61 10.58
C SER A 110 -7.36 11.28 11.73
N ASP A 111 -7.32 12.08 12.78
CA ASP A 111 -8.19 11.89 13.92
C ASP A 111 -9.62 12.31 13.62
N GLU A 112 -9.81 13.13 12.62
CA GLU A 112 -11.12 13.61 12.22
C GLU A 112 -11.43 13.18 10.78
N ALA A 113 -12.71 12.96 10.52
CA ALA A 113 -13.14 12.66 9.18
C ALA A 113 -12.84 13.84 8.26
N PRO A 114 -12.44 13.59 7.01
CA PRO A 114 -12.18 14.67 6.08
C PRO A 114 -13.43 15.52 5.87
N THR A 115 -13.24 16.82 5.74
CA THR A 115 -14.34 17.70 5.36
C THR A 115 -14.74 17.39 3.92
N ALA A 116 -15.91 17.87 3.50
CA ALA A 116 -16.35 17.69 2.13
C ALA A 116 -15.33 18.27 1.14
N GLU A 117 -14.75 19.41 1.49
CA GLU A 117 -13.74 20.02 0.65
C GLU A 117 -12.48 19.16 0.54
N GLN A 118 -12.02 18.63 1.67
CA GLN A 118 -10.85 17.75 1.68
C GLN A 118 -11.11 16.47 0.92
N ALA A 119 -12.28 15.87 1.12
CA ALA A 119 -12.63 14.66 0.40
C ALA A 119 -12.69 14.90 -1.11
N ASN A 120 -13.28 16.03 -1.52
CA ASN A 120 -13.37 16.36 -2.94
C ASN A 120 -11.99 16.60 -3.55
N GLU A 121 -11.07 17.15 -2.79
CA GLU A 121 -9.70 17.37 -3.25
C GLU A 121 -9.02 16.04 -3.55
N ILE A 122 -9.19 15.07 -2.66
CA ILE A 122 -8.63 13.74 -2.84
C ILE A 122 -9.28 13.05 -4.04
N ILE A 123 -10.60 13.14 -4.13
CA ILE A 123 -11.35 12.52 -5.23
C ILE A 123 -10.90 13.10 -6.58
N TYR A 124 -10.75 14.40 -6.64
CA TYR A 124 -10.31 15.06 -7.87
C TYR A 124 -8.90 14.61 -8.26
N MET A 125 -8.00 14.54 -7.28
CA MET A 125 -6.63 14.09 -7.53
C MET A 125 -6.59 12.67 -8.08
N VAL A 126 -7.35 11.76 -7.46
CA VAL A 126 -7.38 10.36 -7.89
C VAL A 126 -7.93 10.25 -9.31
N ARG A 127 -9.03 10.94 -9.58
CA ARG A 127 -9.64 10.88 -10.91
C ARG A 127 -8.75 11.49 -11.97
N SER A 128 -8.00 12.53 -11.61
CA SER A 128 -7.08 13.16 -12.56
C SER A 128 -5.94 12.24 -12.94
N GLU A 129 -5.50 11.39 -12.02
CA GLU A 129 -4.38 10.50 -12.27
C GLU A 129 -4.80 9.16 -12.90
N LEU A 130 -6.02 8.73 -12.66
CA LEU A 130 -6.49 7.45 -13.17
C LEU A 130 -7.51 7.62 -14.29
N ASP A 131 -8.76 7.85 -13.92
CA ASP A 131 -9.86 7.91 -14.87
C ASP A 131 -10.99 8.69 -14.23
N PRO A 132 -11.59 9.65 -14.93
CA PRO A 132 -12.71 10.42 -14.36
C PRO A 132 -13.90 9.57 -13.95
N ALA A 133 -14.01 8.36 -14.47
CA ALA A 133 -15.14 7.48 -14.19
C ALA A 133 -14.97 6.61 -12.96
N VAL A 134 -13.78 6.58 -12.33
CA VAL A 134 -13.61 5.72 -11.16
C VAL A 134 -14.42 6.24 -9.98
N HIS A 135 -14.91 5.31 -9.20
CA HIS A 135 -15.63 5.61 -7.97
C HIS A 135 -14.63 5.69 -6.83
N VAL A 136 -14.53 6.84 -6.20
CA VAL A 136 -13.55 7.06 -5.13
C VAL A 136 -14.26 7.18 -3.80
N VAL A 137 -13.79 6.37 -2.84
CA VAL A 137 -14.28 6.40 -1.46
C VAL A 137 -13.13 6.89 -0.58
N VAL A 138 -13.40 7.90 0.23
CA VAL A 138 -12.40 8.46 1.13
C VAL A 138 -12.82 8.21 2.57
N ASP A 139 -11.91 7.67 3.35
CA ASP A 139 -12.14 7.38 4.76
C ASP A 139 -10.93 7.83 5.57
N ALA A 140 -11.13 8.00 6.87
CA ALA A 140 -10.05 8.38 7.77
C ALA A 140 -9.97 7.40 8.92
N LYS A 141 -8.74 7.10 9.34
CA LYS A 141 -8.48 6.29 10.52
C LYS A 141 -7.48 7.03 11.38
N SER A 142 -7.68 7.01 12.68
CA SER A 142 -6.69 7.60 13.58
C SER A 142 -5.58 6.57 13.82
N SER A 143 -4.50 7.01 14.43
CA SER A 143 -3.40 6.12 14.73
C SER A 143 -3.77 5.05 15.76
N TYR A 144 -4.89 5.22 16.44
CA TYR A 144 -5.33 4.28 17.48
C TYR A 144 -6.44 3.34 17.06
N TYR A 145 -7.05 3.56 15.91
CA TYR A 145 -8.20 2.74 15.48
C TYR A 145 -8.03 2.16 14.11
#